data_43d2e3247fa41235de9362c148128adb
#
_entry.id   43d2e3247fa41235de9362c148128adb
#
_cell.length_a   1.000
_cell.length_b   1.000
_cell.length_c   1.000
_cell.angle_alpha   90.00
_cell.angle_beta   90.00
_cell.angle_gamma   90.00
#
_symmetry.space_group_name_H-M   'P 1'
#
loop_
_entity.id
_entity.type
_entity.pdbx_description
1 polymer ?
#
loop_
_entity_poly.entity_id
_entity_poly.type
_entity_poly.pdbx_seq_one_letter_code
_entity_poly.pdbx_strand_id
1 'polypeptide(L)' 'MPSGSQAQAEVQRLKDQIAQMQASTFEQIVEVERKYEELQQQLRADTAAREAEAAAMAAEQSRKYDELQLQL' A
#
# COMPACT_ATOMS: atom_id res chain seq x y z
N MET A 1 -2.16 -28.71 -45.56
CA MET A 1 -2.43 -28.99 -44.16
C MET A 1 -1.16 -28.82 -43.35
N PRO A 2 -1.21 -28.12 -42.24
CA PRO A 2 -0.05 -28.09 -41.37
C PRO A 2 0.22 -29.49 -40.81
N SER A 3 1.50 -29.82 -40.66
CA SER A 3 1.86 -31.11 -40.08
C SER A 3 1.48 -31.08 -38.58
N GLY A 4 1.30 -32.32 -38.00
CA GLY A 4 1.03 -32.40 -36.57
C GLY A 4 2.06 -31.73 -35.70
N SER A 5 3.34 -31.73 -36.13
CA SER A 5 4.42 -31.07 -35.38
C SER A 5 4.31 -29.57 -35.41
N GLN A 6 3.81 -28.96 -36.49
CA GLN A 6 3.59 -27.51 -36.57
C GLN A 6 2.43 -27.09 -35.65
N ALA A 7 1.36 -27.89 -35.64
CA ALA A 7 0.23 -27.61 -34.74
C ALA A 7 0.65 -27.73 -33.29
N GLN A 8 1.46 -28.71 -32.94
CA GLN A 8 1.97 -28.91 -31.58
C GLN A 8 2.87 -27.75 -31.16
N ALA A 9 3.76 -27.29 -32.05
CA ALA A 9 4.65 -26.17 -31.79
C ALA A 9 3.87 -24.88 -31.55
N GLU A 10 2.79 -24.66 -32.32
CA GLU A 10 1.94 -23.49 -32.16
C GLU A 10 1.18 -23.52 -30.84
N VAL A 11 0.64 -24.67 -30.47
CA VAL A 11 -0.04 -24.85 -29.20
C VAL A 11 0.92 -24.59 -28.03
N GLN A 12 2.15 -25.11 -28.13
CA GLN A 12 3.15 -24.90 -27.10
C GLN A 12 3.52 -23.42 -26.96
N ARG A 13 3.68 -22.72 -28.07
CA ARG A 13 3.95 -21.29 -28.08
C ARG A 13 2.83 -20.51 -27.37
N LEU A 14 1.57 -20.83 -27.67
CA LEU A 14 0.43 -20.19 -27.05
C LEU A 14 0.38 -20.46 -25.53
N LYS A 15 0.68 -21.69 -25.11
CA LYS A 15 0.76 -22.03 -23.70
C LYS A 15 1.85 -21.23 -22.99
N ASP A 16 3.00 -21.08 -23.63
CA ASP A 16 4.10 -20.30 -23.06
C ASP A 16 3.73 -18.82 -22.93
N GLN A 17 3.02 -18.25 -23.91
CA GLN A 17 2.54 -16.89 -23.84
C GLN A 17 1.55 -16.70 -22.69
N ILE A 18 0.62 -17.64 -22.52
CA ILE A 18 -0.34 -17.58 -21.42
C ILE A 18 0.37 -17.63 -20.08
N ALA A 19 1.36 -18.53 -19.94
CA ALA A 19 2.14 -18.64 -18.71
C ALA A 19 2.87 -17.34 -18.37
N GLN A 20 3.46 -16.70 -19.38
CA GLN A 20 4.13 -15.41 -19.20
C GLN A 20 3.17 -14.30 -18.80
N MET A 21 1.99 -14.26 -19.43
CA MET A 21 0.97 -13.28 -19.09
C MET A 21 0.46 -13.47 -17.65
N GLN A 22 0.26 -14.72 -17.23
CA GLN A 22 -0.16 -15.04 -15.88
C GLN A 22 0.89 -14.62 -14.85
N ALA A 23 2.17 -14.90 -15.13
CA ALA A 23 3.26 -14.50 -14.26
C ALA A 23 3.37 -12.98 -14.13
N SER A 24 3.23 -12.27 -15.25
CA SER A 24 3.27 -10.81 -15.26
C SER A 24 2.09 -10.21 -14.48
N THR A 25 0.90 -10.76 -14.66
CA THR A 25 -0.28 -10.32 -13.93
C THR A 25 -0.12 -10.55 -12.43
N PHE A 26 0.41 -11.68 -12.05
CA PHE A 26 0.67 -11.99 -10.64
C PHE A 26 1.66 -11.00 -10.03
N GLU A 27 2.76 -10.70 -10.73
CA GLU A 27 3.73 -9.71 -10.27
C GLU A 27 3.11 -8.32 -10.08
N GLN A 28 2.24 -7.91 -11.00
CA GLN A 28 1.54 -6.64 -10.90
C GLN A 28 0.63 -6.59 -9.68
N ILE A 29 -0.09 -7.68 -9.42
CA ILE A 29 -0.98 -7.76 -8.25
C ILE A 29 -0.17 -7.67 -6.96
N VAL A 30 0.94 -8.42 -6.86
CA VAL A 30 1.80 -8.39 -5.68
C VAL A 30 2.35 -6.98 -5.45
N GLU A 31 2.76 -6.29 -6.49
CA GLU A 31 3.29 -4.93 -6.38
C GLU A 31 2.23 -3.93 -5.94
N VAL A 32 1.02 -4.04 -6.47
CA VAL A 32 -0.10 -3.19 -6.06
C VAL A 32 -0.44 -3.42 -4.58
N GLU A 33 -0.49 -4.67 -4.14
CA GLU A 33 -0.73 -5.00 -2.74
C GLU A 33 0.34 -4.43 -1.83
N ARG A 34 1.61 -4.52 -2.23
CA ARG A 34 2.72 -3.95 -1.45
C ARG A 34 2.59 -2.44 -1.32
N LYS A 35 2.29 -1.74 -2.41
CA LYS A 35 2.09 -0.30 -2.40
C LYS A 35 0.91 0.10 -1.53
N TYR A 36 -0.15 -0.68 -1.57
CA TYR A 36 -1.31 -0.44 -0.73
C TYR A 36 -0.96 -0.57 0.76
N GLU A 37 -0.21 -1.59 1.13
CA GLU A 37 0.26 -1.75 2.51
C GLU A 37 1.16 -0.60 2.95
N GLU A 38 2.08 -0.17 2.10
CA GLU A 38 2.95 0.97 2.38
C GLU A 38 2.14 2.24 2.63
N LEU A 39 1.13 2.49 1.78
CA LEU A 39 0.25 3.64 1.96
C LEU A 39 -0.54 3.57 3.25
N GLN A 40 -1.04 2.40 3.62
CA GLN A 40 -1.73 2.22 4.89
C GLN A 40 -0.83 2.51 6.08
N GLN A 41 0.42 2.03 6.03
CA GLN A 41 1.39 2.29 7.10
C GLN A 41 1.70 3.77 7.21
N GLN A 42 1.90 4.47 6.08
CA GLN A 42 2.13 5.91 6.08
C GLN A 42 0.94 6.67 6.65
N LEU A 43 -0.27 6.28 6.27
CA LEU A 43 -1.48 6.91 6.77
C LEU A 43 -1.63 6.74 8.28
N ARG A 44 -1.34 5.56 8.80
CA ARG A 44 -1.37 5.29 10.24
C ARG A 44 -0.33 6.11 10.98
N ALA A 45 0.89 6.20 10.42
CA ALA A 45 1.95 7.01 11.01
C ALA A 45 1.58 8.48 11.04
N ASP A 46 1.01 9.00 9.95
CA ASP A 46 0.57 10.39 9.88
C ASP A 46 -0.56 10.67 10.87
N THR A 47 -1.52 9.76 10.97
CA THR A 47 -2.62 9.89 11.93
C THR A 47 -2.11 9.90 13.36
N ALA A 48 -1.18 9.00 13.69
CA ALA A 48 -0.59 8.93 15.02
C ALA A 48 0.19 10.22 15.34
N ALA A 49 0.92 10.76 14.38
CA ALA A 49 1.66 12.00 14.56
C ALA A 49 0.72 13.18 14.82
N ARG A 50 -0.38 13.28 14.08
CA ARG A 50 -1.39 14.33 14.27
C ARG A 50 -2.08 14.22 15.61
N GLU A 51 -2.41 13.00 16.03
CA GLU A 51 -3.00 12.78 17.34
C GLU A 51 -2.05 13.17 18.47
N ALA A 52 -0.76 12.85 18.32
CA ALA A 52 0.25 13.24 19.30
C ALA A 52 0.41 14.77 19.38
N GLU A 53 0.42 15.45 18.23
CA GLU A 53 0.46 16.91 18.19
C GLU A 53 -0.78 17.53 18.84
N ALA A 54 -1.96 17.02 18.51
CA ALA A 54 -3.20 17.53 19.08
C ALA A 54 -3.22 17.34 20.61
N ALA A 55 -2.75 16.20 21.09
CA ALA A 55 -2.66 15.93 22.52
C ALA A 55 -1.66 16.89 23.21
N ALA A 56 -0.51 17.14 22.57
CA ALA A 56 0.48 18.06 23.11
C ALA A 56 -0.06 19.49 23.17
N MET A 57 -0.77 19.93 22.12
CA MET A 57 -1.37 21.26 22.11
C MET A 57 -2.46 21.40 23.16
N ALA A 58 -3.28 20.37 23.33
CA ALA A 58 -4.34 20.39 24.37
C ALA A 58 -3.73 20.44 25.76
N ALA A 59 -2.67 19.69 26.01
CA ALA A 59 -1.97 19.70 27.30
C ALA A 59 -1.34 21.08 27.58
N GLU A 60 -0.76 21.71 26.57
CA GLU A 60 -0.19 23.04 26.71
C GLU A 60 -1.25 24.09 27.01
N GLN A 61 -2.38 24.05 26.32
CA GLN A 61 -3.50 24.96 26.58
C GLN A 61 -4.05 24.79 27.98
N SER A 62 -4.20 23.55 28.42
CA SER A 62 -4.68 23.26 29.78
C SER A 62 -3.74 23.80 30.83
N ARG A 63 -2.44 23.67 30.62
CA ARG A 63 -1.42 24.18 31.55
C ARG A 63 -1.45 25.71 31.63
N LYS A 64 -1.57 26.38 30.47
CA LYS A 64 -1.67 27.83 30.43
C LYS A 64 -2.92 28.34 31.12
N TYR A 65 -4.03 27.64 30.95
CA TYR A 65 -5.27 27.98 31.63
C TYR A 65 -5.14 27.85 33.16
N ASP A 66 -4.50 26.78 33.63
CA ASP A 66 -4.26 26.58 35.03
C ASP A 66 -3.34 27.66 35.62
N GLU A 67 -2.29 28.04 34.87
CA GLU A 67 -1.40 29.13 35.28
C GLU A 67 -2.13 30.46 35.44
N LEU A 68 -3.03 30.76 34.51
CA LEU A 68 -3.83 32.00 34.59
C LEU A 68 -4.76 31.99 35.79
N GLN A 69 -5.36 30.81 36.11
CA GLN A 69 -6.20 30.72 37.30
C GLN A 69 -5.42 30.92 38.58
N LEU A 70 -4.18 30.45 38.65
CA LEU A 70 -3.34 30.59 39.83
C LEU A 70 -2.92 32.04 40.06
N GLN A 71 -2.89 32.87 38.99
CA GLN A 71 -2.55 34.28 39.12
C GLN A 71 -3.72 35.15 39.58
N LEU A 72 -4.90 34.63 39.45
CA LEU A 72 -6.12 35.31 39.91
C LEU A 72 -6.32 35.12 41.40
#